data_7522e47a542cec86bb04a792bb7bfa75
#
_entry.id   7522e47a542cec86bb04a792bb7bfa75
#
_cell.length_a   1.000
_cell.length_b   1.000
_cell.length_c   1.000
_cell.angle_alpha   90.00
_cell.angle_beta   90.00
_cell.angle_gamma   90.00
#
_symmetry.space_group_name_H-M   'P 1'
#
loop_
_entity.id
_entity.type
_entity.pdbx_description
1 polymer ?
#
loop_
_entity_poly.entity_id
_entity_poly.type
_entity_poly.pdbx_seq_one_letter_code
_entity_poly.pdbx_strand_id
1 'polypeptide(L)'
;MDEREMRAMLAAVADGSLDPDEAALRLKTAPFTDLGYAKVDHQRGMRQGVAEVVYGAGKTPAQMAGIVASMRAAGQERVLVTRLAPEAAEGLRALLAESDPEAAEAFAYHELPRIGLVGGLPEPDGNGPVVIAAAGTSDLPVAE
;
A
#
# COMPACT_ATOMS: atom_id res chain seq x y z
N MET A 1 -2.54 -10.67 -4.45
CA MET A 1 -1.77 -11.95 -4.60
C MET A 1 -0.31 -11.63 -4.34
N ASP A 2 0.28 -12.23 -3.35
CA ASP A 2 1.69 -12.08 -3.00
C ASP A 2 2.56 -13.17 -3.70
N GLU A 3 3.89 -13.09 -3.53
CA GLU A 3 4.82 -14.07 -4.13
C GLU A 3 4.59 -15.50 -3.60
N ARG A 4 4.22 -15.64 -2.33
CA ARG A 4 3.94 -16.93 -1.70
C ARG A 4 2.69 -17.59 -2.31
N GLU A 5 1.63 -16.80 -2.49
CA GLU A 5 0.39 -17.24 -3.13
C GLU A 5 0.62 -17.62 -4.58
N MET A 6 1.45 -16.84 -5.31
CA MET A 6 1.82 -17.18 -6.68
C MET A 6 2.61 -18.49 -6.74
N ARG A 7 3.61 -18.67 -5.86
CA ARG A 7 4.37 -19.92 -5.79
C ARG A 7 3.48 -21.12 -5.45
N ALA A 8 2.54 -20.96 -4.52
CA ALA A 8 1.57 -22.01 -4.19
C ALA A 8 0.67 -22.35 -5.38
N MET A 9 0.21 -21.35 -6.13
CA MET A 9 -0.58 -21.53 -7.34
C MET A 9 0.21 -22.29 -8.43
N LEU A 10 1.47 -21.91 -8.65
CA LEU A 10 2.35 -22.58 -9.61
C LEU A 10 2.63 -24.04 -9.20
N ALA A 11 2.80 -24.31 -7.90
CA ALA A 11 2.94 -25.66 -7.38
C ALA A 11 1.67 -26.48 -7.60
N ALA A 12 0.49 -25.91 -7.37
CA ALA A 12 -0.80 -26.56 -7.61
C ALA A 12 -1.05 -26.85 -9.10
N VAL A 13 -0.56 -26.01 -10.01
CA VAL A 13 -0.56 -26.31 -11.44
C VAL A 13 0.40 -27.46 -11.77
N ALA A 14 1.60 -27.47 -11.17
CA ALA A 14 2.61 -28.48 -11.42
C ALA A 14 2.19 -29.87 -10.91
N ASP A 15 1.46 -29.98 -9.82
CA ASP A 15 0.96 -31.23 -9.26
C ASP A 15 -0.41 -31.65 -9.82
N GLY A 16 -1.00 -30.82 -10.71
CA GLY A 16 -2.27 -31.10 -11.38
C GLY A 16 -3.53 -30.82 -10.54
N SER A 17 -3.39 -30.23 -9.34
CA SER A 17 -4.54 -29.88 -8.47
C SER A 17 -5.24 -28.59 -8.91
N LEU A 18 -4.60 -27.79 -9.77
CA LEU A 18 -5.17 -26.59 -10.37
C LEU A 18 -4.99 -26.60 -11.89
N ASP A 19 -6.06 -26.37 -12.62
CA ASP A 19 -6.03 -26.26 -14.08
C ASP A 19 -5.24 -25.00 -14.51
N PRO A 20 -4.33 -25.12 -15.53
CA PRO A 20 -3.54 -23.99 -16.02
C PRO A 20 -4.38 -22.81 -16.53
N ASP A 21 -5.53 -23.08 -17.17
CA ASP A 21 -6.40 -22.02 -17.69
C ASP A 21 -7.11 -21.27 -16.54
N GLU A 22 -7.49 -22.00 -15.48
CA GLU A 22 -8.02 -21.40 -14.27
C GLU A 22 -6.96 -20.57 -13.54
N ALA A 23 -5.71 -21.05 -13.44
CA ALA A 23 -4.61 -20.28 -12.90
C ALA A 23 -4.37 -18.99 -13.70
N ALA A 24 -4.36 -19.07 -15.04
CA ALA A 24 -4.23 -17.93 -15.92
C ALA A 24 -5.38 -16.91 -15.76
N LEU A 25 -6.60 -17.40 -15.57
CA LEU A 25 -7.77 -16.55 -15.30
C LEU A 25 -7.62 -15.82 -13.97
N ARG A 26 -7.23 -16.51 -12.90
CA ARG A 26 -6.96 -15.90 -11.59
C ARG A 26 -5.88 -14.82 -11.67
N LEU A 27 -4.81 -15.06 -12.42
CA LEU A 27 -3.75 -14.07 -12.67
C LEU A 27 -4.25 -12.85 -13.46
N LYS A 28 -5.17 -13.02 -14.41
CA LYS A 28 -5.72 -11.91 -15.20
C LYS A 28 -6.72 -11.07 -14.41
N THR A 29 -7.49 -11.67 -13.53
CA THR A 29 -8.59 -11.00 -12.81
C THR A 29 -8.19 -10.38 -11.48
N ALA A 30 -7.03 -10.79 -10.94
CA ALA A 30 -6.55 -10.37 -9.63
C ALA A 30 -5.79 -9.03 -9.51
N PRO A 31 -5.36 -8.32 -10.62
CA PRO A 31 -4.45 -7.19 -10.43
C PRO A 31 -5.09 -5.92 -9.88
N PHE A 32 -6.40 -5.73 -10.07
CA PHE A 32 -7.05 -4.46 -9.71
C PHE A 32 -8.36 -4.67 -8.97
N THR A 33 -8.57 -3.84 -7.93
CA THR A 33 -9.91 -3.63 -7.35
C THR A 33 -10.39 -2.26 -7.81
N ASP A 34 -11.57 -2.23 -8.44
CA ASP A 34 -12.25 -0.99 -8.84
C ASP A 34 -13.22 -0.56 -7.72
N LEU A 35 -12.90 0.53 -7.05
CA LEU A 35 -13.71 1.13 -5.98
C LEU A 35 -14.69 2.18 -6.53
N GLY A 36 -14.79 2.34 -7.86
CA GLY A 36 -15.60 3.36 -8.52
C GLY A 36 -14.95 4.74 -8.58
N TYR A 37 -14.17 5.10 -7.56
CA TYR A 37 -13.40 6.36 -7.49
C TYR A 37 -11.89 6.15 -7.54
N ALA A 38 -11.42 4.91 -7.43
CA ALA A 38 -10.00 4.54 -7.54
C ALA A 38 -9.88 3.10 -8.03
N LYS A 39 -8.81 2.83 -8.78
CA LYS A 39 -8.39 1.47 -9.14
C LYS A 39 -7.13 1.15 -8.36
N VAL A 40 -7.20 0.13 -7.50
CA VAL A 40 -6.09 -0.29 -6.64
C VAL A 40 -5.35 -1.45 -7.29
N ASP A 41 -4.05 -1.26 -7.55
CA ASP A 41 -3.17 -2.27 -8.16
C ASP A 41 -2.51 -3.15 -7.09
N HIS A 42 -3.03 -4.34 -6.88
CA HIS A 42 -2.50 -5.27 -5.88
C HIS A 42 -1.25 -6.05 -6.32
N GLN A 43 -0.85 -5.93 -7.60
CA GLN A 43 0.31 -6.65 -8.13
C GLN A 43 1.52 -5.76 -8.40
N ARG A 44 1.44 -4.47 -8.07
CA ARG A 44 2.55 -3.55 -8.28
C ARG A 44 3.82 -4.00 -7.56
N GLY A 45 3.71 -4.47 -6.32
CA GLY A 45 4.84 -4.99 -5.53
C GLY A 45 5.59 -6.11 -6.24
N MET A 46 4.87 -7.03 -6.88
CA MET A 46 5.47 -8.13 -7.64
C MET A 46 6.14 -7.68 -8.93
N ARG A 47 5.56 -6.68 -9.62
CA ARG A 47 6.10 -6.19 -10.90
C ARG A 47 7.25 -5.22 -10.74
N GLN A 48 7.25 -4.41 -9.67
CA GLN A 48 8.17 -3.29 -9.49
C GLN A 48 9.01 -3.38 -8.21
N GLY A 49 8.80 -4.41 -7.38
CA GLY A 49 9.47 -4.56 -6.09
C GLY A 49 9.03 -3.56 -5.02
N VAL A 50 8.12 -2.63 -5.36
CA VAL A 50 7.58 -1.61 -4.46
C VAL A 50 6.07 -1.70 -4.44
N ALA A 51 5.50 -1.81 -3.24
CA ALA A 51 4.06 -1.85 -3.04
C ALA A 51 3.34 -0.59 -3.57
N GLU A 52 2.04 -0.69 -3.79
CA GLU A 52 1.23 0.45 -4.23
C GLU A 52 1.22 1.55 -3.16
N VAL A 53 1.19 2.80 -3.62
CA VAL A 53 1.24 4.01 -2.80
C VAL A 53 -0.02 4.84 -3.06
N VAL A 54 -0.64 5.34 -1.99
CA VAL A 54 -1.81 6.22 -2.11
C VAL A 54 -1.37 7.66 -2.32
N TYR A 55 -1.75 8.25 -3.44
CA TYR A 55 -1.61 9.69 -3.65
C TYR A 55 -2.80 10.42 -3.02
N GLY A 56 -2.59 11.07 -1.87
CA GLY A 56 -3.67 11.62 -1.04
C GLY A 56 -4.23 12.96 -1.53
N ALA A 57 -3.48 13.73 -2.38
CA ALA A 57 -3.98 15.01 -2.83
C ALA A 57 -5.30 14.88 -3.61
N GLY A 58 -6.29 15.67 -3.21
CA GLY A 58 -7.62 15.68 -3.83
C GLY A 58 -8.53 14.51 -3.44
N LYS A 59 -8.08 13.60 -2.56
CA LYS A 59 -8.92 12.53 -2.03
C LYS A 59 -9.52 12.92 -0.68
N THR A 60 -10.75 12.49 -0.44
CA THR A 60 -11.38 12.60 0.88
C THR A 60 -10.81 11.54 1.84
N PRO A 61 -10.88 11.76 3.17
CA PRO A 61 -10.50 10.73 4.14
C PRO A 61 -11.21 9.39 3.93
N ALA A 62 -12.49 9.41 3.56
CA ALA A 62 -13.27 8.19 3.28
C ALA A 62 -12.75 7.43 2.05
N GLN A 63 -12.37 8.15 0.99
CA GLN A 63 -11.77 7.52 -0.19
C GLN A 63 -10.43 6.89 0.14
N MET A 64 -9.59 7.57 0.92
CA MET A 64 -8.30 7.03 1.34
C MET A 64 -8.46 5.81 2.25
N ALA A 65 -9.38 5.86 3.22
CA ALA A 65 -9.69 4.72 4.09
C ALA A 65 -10.15 3.50 3.28
N GLY A 66 -11.03 3.69 2.29
CA GLY A 66 -11.47 2.61 1.40
C GLY A 66 -10.33 2.01 0.55
N ILE A 67 -9.41 2.84 0.05
CA ILE A 67 -8.22 2.37 -0.68
C ILE A 67 -7.31 1.57 0.27
N VAL A 68 -7.01 2.10 1.46
CA VAL A 68 -6.21 1.43 2.49
C VAL A 68 -6.82 0.08 2.87
N ALA A 69 -8.13 0.04 3.11
CA ALA A 69 -8.84 -1.20 3.44
C ALA A 69 -8.71 -2.24 2.31
N SER A 70 -8.86 -1.82 1.04
CA SER A 70 -8.67 -2.69 -0.12
C SER A 70 -7.25 -3.26 -0.22
N MET A 71 -6.23 -2.41 0.02
CA MET A 71 -4.83 -2.82 0.00
C MET A 71 -4.53 -3.82 1.12
N ARG A 72 -4.97 -3.53 2.34
CA ARG A 72 -4.76 -4.41 3.50
C ARG A 72 -5.49 -5.75 3.34
N ALA A 73 -6.71 -5.75 2.83
CA ALA A 73 -7.45 -6.98 2.50
C ALA A 73 -6.74 -7.84 1.44
N ALA A 74 -5.95 -7.22 0.57
CA ALA A 74 -5.11 -7.92 -0.41
C ALA A 74 -3.72 -8.33 0.14
N GLY A 75 -3.47 -8.19 1.45
CA GLY A 75 -2.24 -8.62 2.11
C GLY A 75 -1.13 -7.56 2.17
N GLN A 76 -1.39 -6.32 1.75
CA GLN A 76 -0.42 -5.24 1.92
C GLN A 76 -0.50 -4.70 3.35
N GLU A 77 0.36 -5.17 4.23
CA GLU A 77 0.39 -4.80 5.65
C GLU A 77 0.67 -3.31 5.88
N ARG A 78 1.53 -2.73 5.04
CA ARG A 78 1.96 -1.33 5.15
C ARG A 78 1.53 -0.52 3.94
N VAL A 79 0.89 0.63 4.20
CA VAL A 79 0.43 1.53 3.14
C VAL A 79 1.00 2.92 3.34
N LEU A 80 1.69 3.42 2.33
CA LEU A 80 2.19 4.79 2.26
C LEU A 80 1.14 5.69 1.62
N VAL A 81 0.79 6.78 2.30
CA VAL A 81 -0.08 7.84 1.77
C VAL A 81 0.74 9.12 1.62
N THR A 82 0.92 9.60 0.41
CA THR A 82 1.68 10.82 0.12
C THR A 82 0.76 12.01 -0.11
N ARG A 83 1.27 13.24 0.03
CA ARG A 83 0.50 14.49 -0.15
C ARG A 83 -0.75 14.55 0.75
N LEU A 84 -0.64 14.02 1.94
CA LEU A 84 -1.71 13.95 2.92
C LEU A 84 -1.77 15.27 3.71
N ALA A 85 -2.85 16.02 3.57
CA ALA A 85 -3.07 17.25 4.36
C ALA A 85 -3.35 16.88 5.83
N PRO A 86 -2.96 17.75 6.82
CA PRO A 86 -3.15 17.45 8.23
C PRO A 86 -4.60 17.09 8.61
N GLU A 87 -5.57 17.85 8.13
CA GLU A 87 -6.99 17.61 8.41
C GLU A 87 -7.47 16.28 7.80
N ALA A 88 -6.92 15.92 6.64
CA ALA A 88 -7.23 14.64 6.00
C ALA A 88 -6.55 13.45 6.73
N ALA A 89 -5.40 13.68 7.36
CA ALA A 89 -4.73 12.67 8.18
C ALA A 89 -5.53 12.37 9.45
N GLU A 90 -6.07 13.40 10.13
CA GLU A 90 -6.96 13.22 11.28
C GLU A 90 -8.23 12.46 10.90
N GLY A 91 -8.86 12.84 9.79
CA GLY A 91 -10.05 12.15 9.28
C GLY A 91 -9.77 10.70 8.88
N LEU A 92 -8.63 10.43 8.25
CA LEU A 92 -8.21 9.07 7.92
C LEU A 92 -7.98 8.23 9.20
N ARG A 93 -7.28 8.79 10.19
CA ARG A 93 -7.05 8.11 11.48
C ARG A 93 -8.37 7.73 12.17
N ALA A 94 -9.33 8.65 12.20
CA ALA A 94 -10.64 8.40 12.81
C ALA A 94 -11.38 7.24 12.12
N LEU A 95 -11.40 7.22 10.79
CA LEU A 95 -12.02 6.15 10.00
C LEU A 95 -11.30 4.79 10.14
N LEU A 96 -9.97 4.81 10.24
CA LEU A 96 -9.20 3.61 10.54
C LEU A 96 -9.53 3.06 11.93
N ALA A 97 -9.69 3.95 12.94
CA ALA A 97 -10.03 3.52 14.30
C ALA A 97 -11.39 2.78 14.36
N GLU A 98 -12.31 3.10 13.47
CA GLU A 98 -13.62 2.43 13.36
C GLU A 98 -13.54 1.10 12.59
N SER A 99 -12.72 1.02 11.54
CA SER A 99 -12.72 -0.10 10.59
C SER A 99 -11.56 -1.08 10.77
N ASP A 100 -10.40 -0.61 11.24
CA ASP A 100 -9.16 -1.36 11.43
C ASP A 100 -8.36 -0.74 12.59
N PRO A 101 -8.74 -1.02 13.86
CA PRO A 101 -8.10 -0.44 15.04
C PRO A 101 -6.59 -0.68 15.11
N GLU A 102 -6.11 -1.82 14.64
CA GLU A 102 -4.68 -2.13 14.57
C GLU A 102 -3.94 -1.18 13.62
N ALA A 103 -4.52 -0.95 12.45
CA ALA A 103 -3.98 0.00 11.48
C ALA A 103 -4.00 1.44 12.02
N ALA A 104 -5.02 1.81 12.80
CA ALA A 104 -5.13 3.13 13.42
C ALA A 104 -4.08 3.35 14.51
N GLU A 105 -3.83 2.33 15.35
CA GLU A 105 -2.78 2.38 16.39
C GLU A 105 -1.39 2.52 15.78
N ALA A 106 -1.13 1.79 14.69
CA ALA A 106 0.13 1.85 13.96
C ALA A 106 0.21 2.99 12.92
N PHE A 107 -0.81 3.88 12.85
CA PHE A 107 -0.79 5.00 11.92
C PHE A 107 0.11 6.13 12.41
N ALA A 108 1.17 6.41 11.65
CA ALA A 108 2.05 7.55 11.86
C ALA A 108 1.83 8.63 10.79
N TYR A 109 1.74 9.90 11.22
CA TYR A 109 1.67 11.03 10.31
C TYR A 109 2.89 11.94 10.49
N HIS A 110 3.59 12.17 9.39
CA HIS A 110 4.73 13.08 9.30
C HIS A 110 4.27 14.36 8.62
N GLU A 111 4.14 15.43 9.42
CA GLU A 111 3.51 16.68 8.99
C GLU A 111 4.33 17.40 7.90
N LEU A 112 5.65 17.51 8.08
CA LEU A 112 6.51 18.25 7.17
C LEU A 112 6.51 17.65 5.75
N PRO A 113 6.76 16.34 5.54
CA PRO A 113 6.65 15.71 4.22
C PRO A 113 5.21 15.42 3.79
N ARG A 114 4.22 15.63 4.66
CA ARG A 114 2.81 15.28 4.44
C ARG A 114 2.63 13.81 4.05
N ILE A 115 3.20 12.93 4.84
CA ILE A 115 3.17 11.49 4.63
C ILE A 115 2.44 10.82 5.77
N GLY A 116 1.50 9.92 5.43
CA GLY A 116 0.90 8.98 6.35
C GLY A 116 1.44 7.57 6.13
N LEU A 117 1.78 6.89 7.21
CA LEU A 117 2.17 5.49 7.21
C LEU A 117 1.14 4.68 7.98
N VAL A 118 0.48 3.75 7.32
CA VAL A 118 -0.43 2.79 7.93
C VAL A 118 0.32 1.47 8.10
N GLY A 119 0.24 0.84 9.28
CA GLY A 119 0.93 -0.41 9.58
C GLY A 119 2.40 -0.24 9.99
N GLY A 120 2.81 0.99 10.33
CA GLY A 120 4.13 1.29 10.88
C GLY A 120 5.29 1.27 9.88
N LEU A 121 6.49 1.56 10.39
CA LEU A 121 7.74 1.51 9.61
C LEU A 121 8.22 0.06 9.49
N PRO A 122 8.74 -0.34 8.32
CA PRO A 122 9.42 -1.63 8.19
C PRO A 122 10.75 -1.62 8.96
N GLU A 123 11.14 -2.80 9.44
CA GLU A 123 12.52 -2.99 9.88
C GLU A 123 13.47 -2.84 8.69
N PRO A 124 14.61 -2.17 8.86
CA PRO A 124 15.61 -2.06 7.79
C PRO A 124 16.16 -3.45 7.41
N ASP A 125 15.99 -3.82 6.15
CA ASP A 125 16.46 -5.09 5.58
C ASP A 125 17.46 -4.89 4.42
N GLY A 126 17.90 -3.64 4.22
CA GLY A 126 18.76 -3.22 3.11
C GLY A 126 20.23 -3.65 3.26
N ASN A 127 20.92 -3.74 2.14
CA ASN A 127 22.31 -4.15 2.04
C ASN A 127 23.30 -2.97 2.21
N GLY A 128 22.92 -1.92 2.92
CA GLY A 128 23.79 -0.79 3.20
C GLY A 128 23.04 0.52 3.41
N PRO A 129 23.76 1.61 3.73
CA PRO A 129 23.14 2.91 3.96
C PRO A 129 22.66 3.53 2.64
N VAL A 130 21.50 4.18 2.69
CA VAL A 130 20.98 5.06 1.63
C VAL A 130 21.18 6.50 2.10
N VAL A 131 21.84 7.32 1.29
CA VAL A 131 22.08 8.74 1.58
C VAL A 131 21.09 9.57 0.75
N ILE A 132 20.29 10.40 1.45
CA ILE A 132 19.45 11.41 0.81
C ILE A 132 20.19 12.75 0.91
N ALA A 133 20.47 13.38 -0.23
CA ALA A 133 21.12 14.68 -0.29
C ALA A 133 20.15 15.74 -0.84
N ALA A 134 19.91 16.79 -0.06
CA ALA A 134 19.09 17.92 -0.45
C ALA A 134 19.89 19.22 -0.34
N ALA A 135 19.75 20.14 -1.29
CA ALA A 135 20.54 21.38 -1.35
C ALA A 135 19.72 22.65 -1.10
N GLY A 136 18.41 22.60 -1.06
CA GLY A 136 17.55 23.76 -0.90
C GLY A 136 16.52 23.61 0.20
N THR A 137 16.11 24.72 0.81
CA THR A 137 15.06 24.72 1.84
C THR A 137 13.71 24.22 1.31
N SER A 138 13.47 24.35 -0.01
CA SER A 138 12.28 23.81 -0.68
C SER A 138 12.26 22.30 -0.78
N ASP A 139 13.43 21.66 -0.71
CA ASP A 139 13.56 20.21 -0.87
C ASP A 139 13.48 19.47 0.48
N LEU A 140 13.78 20.18 1.59
CA LEU A 140 13.75 19.60 2.93
C LEU A 140 12.45 18.88 3.26
N PRO A 141 11.25 19.41 2.97
CA PRO A 141 9.99 18.72 3.27
C PRO A 141 9.81 17.38 2.55
N VAL A 142 10.57 17.16 1.47
CA VAL A 142 10.51 15.92 0.68
C VAL A 142 11.67 14.98 1.04
N ALA A 143 12.79 15.55 1.50
CA ALA A 143 13.99 14.79 1.85
C ALA A 143 13.91 14.15 3.24
N GLU A 144 13.13 14.71 4.16
CA GLU A 144 12.93 14.22 5.52
C GLU A 144 12.02 13.00 5.58
#